data_a063eb3ca4bbab4b4b88c410e1eed6de
#
_entry.id   a063eb3ca4bbab4b4b88c410e1eed6de
#
_cell.length_a   1.000
_cell.length_b   1.000
_cell.length_c   1.000
_cell.angle_alpha   90.00
_cell.angle_beta   90.00
_cell.angle_gamma   90.00
#
_symmetry.space_group_name_H-M   'P 1'
#
loop_
_entity.id
_entity.type
_entity.pdbx_description
1 polymer ?
#
loop_
_entity_poly.entity_id
_entity_poly.type
_entity_poly.pdbx_seq_one_letter_code
_entity_poly.pdbx_strand_id
1 'polypeptide(L)'
;MRISGHERQRYDCQLVLKEVGERGQDALRAGSALVVGAGGLGAPVLFYLAAAGVGRIGIVDDDVVELSNLQRQILFTTADIGRPKAQAAAEKLGALNPEVTLEPHASRLRADTALVFNEVM
;
A
#
# COMPACT_ATOMS: atom_id res chain seq x y z
N MET A 1 18.92 -5.03 -9.94
CA MET A 1 18.34 -3.77 -10.42
C MET A 1 18.98 -2.61 -9.68
N ARG A 2 19.33 -1.56 -10.40
CA ARG A 2 20.06 -0.45 -9.79
C ARG A 2 19.09 0.59 -9.23
N ILE A 3 19.34 1.03 -7.99
CA ILE A 3 18.55 2.06 -7.32
C ILE A 3 18.88 3.43 -7.94
N SER A 4 17.85 4.20 -8.32
CA SER A 4 18.04 5.54 -8.85
C SER A 4 18.50 6.51 -7.75
N GLY A 5 19.01 7.68 -8.16
CA GLY A 5 19.39 8.72 -7.20
C GLY A 5 18.22 9.20 -6.36
N HIS A 6 17.03 9.27 -6.95
CA HIS A 6 15.80 9.66 -6.27
C HIS A 6 15.39 8.62 -5.23
N GLU A 7 15.44 7.34 -5.59
CA GLU A 7 15.16 6.24 -4.66
C GLU A 7 16.18 6.22 -3.52
N ARG A 8 17.44 6.50 -3.81
CA ARG A 8 18.49 6.56 -2.80
C ARG A 8 18.19 7.63 -1.74
N GLN A 9 17.69 8.78 -2.16
CA GLN A 9 17.25 9.82 -1.21
C GLN A 9 16.03 9.39 -0.40
N ARG A 10 15.04 8.83 -1.08
CA ARG A 10 13.79 8.41 -0.43
C ARG A 10 14.03 7.35 0.64
N TYR A 11 14.89 6.39 0.35
CA TYR A 11 15.11 5.22 1.22
C TYR A 11 16.43 5.29 2.00
N ASP A 12 17.04 6.46 2.09
CA ASP A 12 18.36 6.61 2.69
C ASP A 12 18.47 5.97 4.08
N CYS A 13 17.48 6.19 4.93
CA CYS A 13 17.48 5.62 6.29
C CYS A 13 17.44 4.09 6.29
N GLN A 14 16.85 3.48 5.27
CA GLN A 14 16.83 2.03 5.12
C GLN A 14 18.13 1.51 4.53
N LEU A 15 18.68 2.24 3.57
CA LEU A 15 19.90 1.83 2.87
C LEU A 15 21.12 1.79 3.78
N VAL A 16 21.17 2.63 4.82
CA VAL A 16 22.28 2.64 5.77
C VAL A 16 22.23 1.48 6.76
N LEU A 17 21.09 0.80 6.88
CA LEU A 17 20.96 -0.36 7.74
C LEU A 17 21.63 -1.57 7.08
N LYS A 18 22.56 -2.20 7.80
CA LYS A 18 23.27 -3.37 7.32
C LYS A 18 22.33 -4.50 6.89
N GLU A 19 21.24 -4.67 7.60
CA GLU A 19 20.26 -5.73 7.37
C GLU A 19 19.40 -5.49 6.13
N VAL A 20 19.33 -4.26 5.66
CA VAL A 20 18.56 -3.88 4.47
C VAL A 20 19.50 -3.60 3.30
N GLY A 21 20.21 -2.47 3.31
CA GLY A 21 21.12 -2.06 2.25
C GLY A 21 20.45 -1.97 0.89
N GLU A 22 21.22 -1.80 -0.17
CA GLU A 22 20.70 -1.77 -1.54
C GLU A 22 20.05 -3.10 -1.92
N ARG A 23 20.62 -4.19 -1.46
CA ARG A 23 20.12 -5.54 -1.75
C ARG A 23 18.73 -5.76 -1.16
N GLY A 24 18.53 -5.34 0.09
CA GLY A 24 17.23 -5.43 0.73
C GLY A 24 16.22 -4.50 0.08
N GLN A 25 16.64 -3.30 -0.31
CA GLN A 25 15.76 -2.37 -0.99
C GLN A 25 15.35 -2.88 -2.37
N ASP A 26 16.26 -3.50 -3.11
CA ASP A 26 15.94 -4.16 -4.38
C ASP A 26 14.91 -5.28 -4.17
N ALA A 27 15.06 -6.05 -3.09
CA ALA A 27 14.12 -7.11 -2.77
C ALA A 27 12.72 -6.55 -2.45
N LEU A 28 12.64 -5.44 -1.71
CA LEU A 28 11.36 -4.76 -1.42
C LEU A 28 10.71 -4.27 -2.73
N ARG A 29 11.48 -3.64 -3.58
CA ARG A 29 11.03 -3.13 -4.87
C ARG A 29 10.48 -4.24 -5.77
N ALA A 30 11.11 -5.40 -5.76
CA ALA A 30 10.68 -6.56 -6.54
C ALA A 30 9.51 -7.30 -5.89
N GLY A 31 9.22 -6.99 -4.62
CA GLY A 31 8.18 -7.66 -3.86
C GLY A 31 6.78 -7.15 -4.13
N SER A 32 5.81 -7.97 -3.77
CA SER A 32 4.40 -7.59 -3.84
C SER A 32 3.68 -8.04 -2.56
N ALA A 33 2.63 -7.32 -2.23
CA ALA A 33 1.80 -7.62 -1.07
C ALA A 33 0.33 -7.38 -1.41
N LEU A 34 -0.53 -8.23 -0.89
CA LEU A 34 -1.97 -8.06 -0.98
C LEU A 34 -2.50 -7.79 0.43
N VAL A 35 -3.09 -6.62 0.62
CA VAL A 35 -3.66 -6.24 1.92
C VAL A 35 -5.17 -6.31 1.83
N VAL A 36 -5.76 -7.14 2.66
CA VAL A 36 -7.22 -7.29 2.72
C VAL A 36 -7.72 -6.43 3.87
N GLY A 37 -8.48 -5.41 3.53
CA GLY A 37 -8.98 -4.43 4.49
C GLY A 37 -8.11 -3.18 4.55
N ALA A 38 -8.72 -2.01 4.37
CA ALA A 38 -8.05 -0.70 4.45
C ALA A 38 -8.53 0.10 5.65
N GLY A 39 -8.98 -0.59 6.71
CA GLY A 39 -9.52 0.02 7.91
C GLY A 39 -8.49 0.27 9.01
N GLY A 40 -8.90 0.05 10.26
CA GLY A 40 -8.11 0.37 11.44
C GLY A 40 -6.73 -0.28 11.51
N LEU A 41 -6.60 -1.54 11.08
CA LEU A 41 -5.32 -2.24 11.05
C LEU A 41 -4.67 -2.23 9.68
N GLY A 42 -5.48 -2.33 8.63
CA GLY A 42 -4.96 -2.32 7.26
C GLY A 42 -4.35 -1.00 6.85
N ALA A 43 -4.92 0.12 7.28
CA ALA A 43 -4.41 1.44 6.92
C ALA A 43 -2.97 1.67 7.39
N PRO A 44 -2.60 1.42 8.66
CA PRO A 44 -1.21 1.55 9.07
C PRO A 44 -0.26 0.61 8.33
N VAL A 45 -0.69 -0.63 8.10
CA VAL A 45 0.12 -1.60 7.33
C VAL A 45 0.39 -1.08 5.93
N LEU A 46 -0.64 -0.59 5.25
CA LEU A 46 -0.52 -0.02 3.91
C LEU A 46 0.46 1.17 3.89
N PHE A 47 0.35 2.06 4.86
CA PHE A 47 1.25 3.20 4.98
C PHE A 47 2.71 2.77 5.04
N TYR A 48 3.03 1.84 5.92
CA TYR A 48 4.41 1.43 6.13
C TYR A 48 4.95 0.61 4.96
N LEU A 49 4.12 -0.24 4.35
CA LEU A 49 4.53 -0.99 3.16
C LEU A 49 4.86 -0.06 1.99
N ALA A 50 4.01 0.94 1.75
CA ALA A 50 4.21 1.91 0.70
C ALA A 50 5.43 2.80 0.99
N ALA A 51 5.56 3.30 2.22
CA ALA A 51 6.67 4.14 2.61
C ALA A 51 8.00 3.39 2.51
N ALA A 52 8.01 2.10 2.83
CA ALA A 52 9.22 1.27 2.74
C ALA A 52 9.61 0.91 1.31
N GLY A 53 8.72 1.08 0.35
CA GLY A 53 9.02 0.83 -1.05
C GLY A 53 8.73 -0.57 -1.54
N VAL A 54 7.75 -1.25 -0.95
CA VAL A 54 7.24 -2.51 -1.53
C VAL A 54 6.70 -2.19 -2.90
N GLY A 55 7.24 -2.83 -3.94
CA GLY A 55 7.06 -2.40 -5.31
C GLY A 55 5.63 -2.46 -5.82
N ARG A 56 4.84 -3.41 -5.34
CA ARG A 56 3.48 -3.62 -5.79
C ARG A 56 2.58 -4.00 -4.62
N ILE A 57 1.51 -3.23 -4.43
CA ILE A 57 0.57 -3.46 -3.32
C ILE A 57 -0.85 -3.52 -3.87
N GLY A 58 -1.51 -4.66 -3.66
CA GLY A 58 -2.94 -4.81 -3.92
C GLY A 58 -3.72 -4.47 -2.66
N ILE A 59 -4.83 -3.78 -2.82
CA ILE A 59 -5.70 -3.36 -1.72
C ILE A 59 -7.09 -3.90 -1.99
N VAL A 60 -7.59 -4.77 -1.12
CA VAL A 60 -8.92 -5.37 -1.26
C VAL A 60 -9.80 -4.87 -0.13
N ASP A 61 -10.87 -4.15 -0.47
CA ASP A 61 -11.83 -3.64 0.49
C ASP A 61 -13.14 -3.33 -0.23
N ASP A 62 -14.27 -3.76 0.31
CA ASP A 62 -15.58 -3.53 -0.29
C ASP A 62 -16.37 -2.40 0.35
N ASP A 63 -15.81 -1.74 1.37
CA ASP A 63 -16.47 -0.65 2.07
C ASP A 63 -16.24 0.71 1.44
N VAL A 64 -17.06 1.67 1.83
CA VAL A 64 -16.85 3.09 1.53
C VAL A 64 -16.38 3.81 2.79
N VAL A 65 -15.71 4.94 2.60
CA VAL A 65 -15.26 5.78 3.71
C VAL A 65 -16.46 6.47 4.36
N GLU A 66 -16.54 6.39 5.68
CA GLU A 66 -17.59 7.02 6.46
C GLU A 66 -16.98 7.98 7.49
N LEU A 67 -17.74 9.01 7.87
CA LEU A 67 -17.28 9.99 8.85
C LEU A 67 -16.81 9.33 10.15
N SER A 68 -17.53 8.30 10.61
CA SER A 68 -17.22 7.59 11.85
C SER A 68 -15.88 6.82 11.78
N ASN A 69 -15.34 6.61 10.60
CA ASN A 69 -14.04 5.93 10.43
C ASN A 69 -12.85 6.86 10.69
N LEU A 70 -13.01 8.16 10.48
CA LEU A 70 -11.89 9.10 10.40
C LEU A 70 -11.14 9.29 11.72
N GLN A 71 -11.79 9.01 12.85
CA GLN A 71 -11.12 9.17 14.14
C GLN A 71 -10.01 8.13 14.39
N ARG A 72 -10.00 7.02 13.65
CA ARG A 72 -8.99 5.96 13.77
C ARG A 72 -8.38 5.48 12.45
N GLN A 73 -9.06 5.73 11.35
CA GLN A 73 -8.57 5.34 10.02
C GLN A 73 -7.91 6.54 9.34
N ILE A 74 -6.75 6.91 9.84
CA ILE A 74 -6.04 8.15 9.50
C ILE A 74 -5.58 8.24 8.04
N LEU A 75 -5.67 7.16 7.29
CA LEU A 75 -5.37 7.16 5.85
C LEU A 75 -6.38 8.02 5.08
N PHE A 76 -7.60 8.13 5.59
CA PHE A 76 -8.69 8.83 4.89
C PHE A 76 -8.92 10.22 5.48
N THR A 77 -9.45 11.11 4.65
CA THR A 77 -9.80 12.48 5.03
C THR A 77 -11.29 12.73 4.80
N THR A 78 -11.78 13.85 5.29
CA THR A 78 -13.18 14.25 5.10
C THR A 78 -13.58 14.26 3.63
N ALA A 79 -12.67 14.65 2.74
CA ALA A 79 -12.92 14.66 1.30
C ALA A 79 -13.14 13.25 0.72
N ASP A 80 -12.72 12.20 1.43
CA ASP A 80 -12.86 10.82 0.97
C ASP A 80 -14.19 10.18 1.34
N ILE A 81 -15.02 10.83 2.17
CA ILE A 81 -16.30 10.28 2.61
C ILE A 81 -17.16 9.91 1.40
N GLY A 82 -17.67 8.67 1.41
CA GLY A 82 -18.51 8.13 0.33
C GLY A 82 -17.72 7.47 -0.79
N ARG A 83 -16.39 7.58 -0.78
CA ARG A 83 -15.55 6.93 -1.79
C ARG A 83 -15.20 5.50 -1.39
N PRO A 84 -15.01 4.57 -2.34
CA PRO A 84 -14.52 3.24 -2.02
C PRO A 84 -13.18 3.32 -1.29
N LYS A 85 -13.06 2.64 -0.17
CA LYS A 85 -11.83 2.67 0.66
C LYS A 85 -10.60 2.24 -0.12
N ALA A 86 -10.71 1.19 -0.92
CA ALA A 86 -9.58 0.70 -1.72
C ALA A 86 -9.04 1.78 -2.66
N GLN A 87 -9.93 2.50 -3.32
CA GLN A 87 -9.56 3.53 -4.27
C GLN A 87 -8.99 4.77 -3.59
N ALA A 88 -9.62 5.22 -2.51
CA ALA A 88 -9.11 6.35 -1.73
C ALA A 88 -7.74 6.03 -1.14
N ALA A 89 -7.55 4.81 -0.64
CA ALA A 89 -6.26 4.37 -0.11
C ALA A 89 -5.18 4.39 -1.20
N ALA A 90 -5.47 3.86 -2.39
CA ALA A 90 -4.51 3.84 -3.48
C ALA A 90 -4.04 5.24 -3.88
N GLU A 91 -4.95 6.20 -3.92
CA GLU A 91 -4.59 7.60 -4.22
C GLU A 91 -3.67 8.20 -3.16
N LYS A 92 -4.00 8.00 -1.89
CA LYS A 92 -3.20 8.54 -0.79
C LYS A 92 -1.79 7.94 -0.78
N LEU A 93 -1.70 6.64 -0.95
CA LEU A 93 -0.42 5.94 -0.94
C LEU A 93 0.42 6.26 -2.17
N GLY A 94 -0.22 6.45 -3.32
CA GLY A 94 0.47 6.89 -4.53
C GLY A 94 1.05 8.30 -4.39
N ALA A 95 0.37 9.18 -3.67
CA ALA A 95 0.90 10.50 -3.36
C ALA A 95 2.06 10.44 -2.36
N LEU A 96 2.01 9.49 -1.41
CA LEU A 96 3.09 9.27 -0.46
C LEU A 96 4.34 8.74 -1.15
N ASN A 97 4.17 7.74 -2.00
CA ASN A 97 5.29 7.11 -2.70
C ASN A 97 4.91 6.73 -4.14
N PRO A 98 5.18 7.61 -5.11
CA PRO A 98 4.84 7.35 -6.52
C PRO A 98 5.64 6.21 -7.16
N GLU A 99 6.65 5.69 -6.48
CA GLU A 99 7.46 4.56 -6.96
C GLU A 99 6.77 3.21 -6.79
N VAL A 100 5.69 3.18 -5.99
CA VAL A 100 4.94 1.96 -5.69
C VAL A 100 3.76 1.83 -6.63
N THR A 101 3.56 0.64 -7.19
CA THR A 101 2.38 0.32 -8.00
C THR A 101 1.25 -0.12 -7.07
N LEU A 102 0.15 0.59 -7.12
CA LEU A 102 -1.01 0.33 -6.26
C LEU A 102 -2.18 -0.18 -7.08
N GLU A 103 -2.77 -1.28 -6.64
CA GLU A 103 -3.88 -1.93 -7.34
C GLU A 103 -5.10 -2.04 -6.43
N PRO A 104 -6.03 -1.08 -6.50
CA PRO A 104 -7.24 -1.13 -5.69
C PRO A 104 -8.26 -2.12 -6.26
N HIS A 105 -8.87 -2.89 -5.37
CA HIS A 105 -9.94 -3.81 -5.70
C HIS A 105 -11.10 -3.53 -4.75
N ALA A 106 -12.12 -2.85 -5.25
CA ALA A 106 -13.33 -2.50 -4.49
C ALA A 106 -14.25 -3.72 -4.43
N SER A 107 -13.76 -4.79 -3.81
CA SER A 107 -14.47 -6.06 -3.74
C SER A 107 -14.14 -6.77 -2.43
N ARG A 108 -14.90 -7.83 -2.15
CA ARG A 108 -14.72 -8.63 -0.96
C ARG A 108 -13.91 -9.89 -1.29
N LEU A 109 -12.93 -10.21 -0.44
CA LEU A 109 -12.20 -11.46 -0.57
C LEU A 109 -13.13 -12.61 -0.15
N ARG A 110 -13.30 -13.58 -1.05
CA ARG A 110 -14.10 -14.79 -0.81
C ARG A 110 -13.32 -16.00 -1.32
N ALA A 111 -13.81 -17.19 -0.98
CA ALA A 111 -13.20 -18.42 -1.45
C ALA A 111 -13.16 -18.49 -2.99
N ASP A 112 -14.20 -18.00 -3.65
CA ASP A 112 -14.30 -18.00 -5.11
C ASP A 112 -13.46 -16.92 -5.80
N THR A 113 -13.02 -15.89 -5.08
CA THR A 113 -12.21 -14.79 -5.63
C THR A 113 -10.75 -14.86 -5.20
N ALA A 114 -10.42 -15.64 -4.18
CA ALA A 114 -9.07 -15.69 -3.62
C ALA A 114 -8.00 -16.07 -4.65
N LEU A 115 -8.29 -17.04 -5.51
CA LEU A 115 -7.36 -17.46 -6.56
C LEU A 115 -7.09 -16.35 -7.58
N VAL A 116 -8.12 -15.58 -7.92
CA VAL A 116 -7.99 -14.45 -8.85
C VAL A 116 -6.99 -13.43 -8.30
N PHE A 117 -7.13 -13.06 -7.02
CA PHE A 117 -6.21 -12.12 -6.40
C PHE A 117 -4.80 -12.69 -6.30
N ASN A 118 -4.67 -13.97 -6.00
CA ASN A 118 -3.39 -14.63 -5.93
C ASN A 118 -2.67 -14.64 -7.28
N GLU A 119 -3.40 -14.84 -8.37
CA GLU A 119 -2.84 -14.84 -9.72
C GLU A 119 -2.40 -13.43 -10.16
N VAL A 120 -3.13 -12.39 -9.74
CA VAL A 120 -2.83 -11.00 -10.07
C VAL A 120 -1.57 -10.52 -9.35
N MET A 121 -1.35 -10.99 -8.15
CA MET A 121 -0.21 -10.60 -7.30
C MET A 121 0.93 -11.57 -7.42
#